data_d0198d0a0155193456ce9adc6b058522
#
_entry.id   d0198d0a0155193456ce9adc6b058522
#
_cell.length_a   1.000
_cell.length_b   1.000
_cell.length_c   1.000
_cell.angle_alpha   90.00
_cell.angle_beta   90.00
_cell.angle_gamma   90.00
#
_symmetry.space_group_name_H-M   'P 1'
#
loop_
_entity.id
_entity.type
_entity.pdbx_description
1 polymer ?
#
loop_
_entity_poly.entity_id
_entity_poly.type
_entity_poly.pdbx_seq_one_letter_code
_entity_poly.pdbx_strand_id
1 'polypeptide(L)'
;MKNKEKKTSKLRTPLLSKEGLGMVGLILLLSETLLFILSWLLSATRMEGVRSLISSEGIRWFFGSWQTFFASPLLVWLLLCLIAWGCLRKSGLIRFFTFSPFHSFTFRDRLALRVSLVFLVIYLIILALLTLTPHAILLSATGHLFPSAFSRSLVSVIAFGVCLVSVTFGLVSGRLRSLADILDALSNGIARGASLIVIYLFAIQLFESFRFVFG
;
A
#
# COMPACT_ATOMS: atom_id res chain seq x y z
N MET A 1 10.67 36.92 31.10
CA MET A 1 9.44 36.37 30.47
C MET A 1 9.80 35.09 29.79
N LYS A 2 9.43 33.91 30.37
CA LYS A 2 9.75 32.58 29.88
C LYS A 2 8.78 32.17 28.79
N ASN A 3 9.31 31.95 27.58
CA ASN A 3 8.58 31.47 26.41
C ASN A 3 8.29 29.98 26.62
N LYS A 4 7.05 29.61 26.89
CA LYS A 4 6.59 28.23 26.97
C LYS A 4 6.38 27.72 25.54
N GLU A 5 7.39 27.12 24.96
CA GLU A 5 7.22 26.27 23.77
C GLU A 5 6.26 25.12 24.11
N LYS A 6 5.07 25.24 23.57
CA LYS A 6 4.03 24.20 23.63
C LYS A 6 4.44 23.07 22.70
N LYS A 7 5.19 22.10 23.24
CA LYS A 7 5.57 20.86 22.58
C LYS A 7 4.30 20.02 22.38
N THR A 8 3.64 20.21 21.25
CA THR A 8 2.57 19.31 20.80
C THR A 8 3.21 17.97 20.46
N SER A 9 3.26 17.08 21.42
CA SER A 9 3.59 15.68 21.22
C SER A 9 2.49 15.07 20.34
N LYS A 10 2.70 15.01 19.01
CA LYS A 10 1.95 14.10 18.15
C LYS A 10 2.17 12.71 18.71
N LEU A 11 1.12 12.10 19.21
CA LEU A 11 1.04 10.66 19.49
C LEU A 11 1.33 9.90 18.17
N ARG A 12 2.60 9.73 17.87
CA ARG A 12 3.04 8.70 16.91
C ARG A 12 2.93 7.40 17.68
N THR A 13 2.07 6.52 17.23
CA THR A 13 2.07 5.13 17.69
C THR A 13 3.51 4.62 17.60
N PRO A 14 4.12 4.13 18.71
CA PRO A 14 5.55 3.79 18.74
C PRO A 14 5.95 2.75 17.67
N LEU A 15 5.03 1.92 17.24
CA LEU A 15 5.21 0.92 16.18
C LEU A 15 5.46 1.53 14.77
N LEU A 16 4.96 2.74 14.47
CA LEU A 16 5.16 3.42 13.18
C LEU A 16 6.36 4.39 13.20
N SER A 17 7.10 4.44 14.30
CA SER A 17 8.40 5.11 14.32
C SER A 17 9.41 4.29 13.51
N LYS A 18 10.47 4.94 12.97
CA LYS A 18 11.54 4.23 12.26
C LYS A 18 12.19 3.14 13.12
N GLU A 19 12.30 3.40 14.41
CA GLU A 19 12.83 2.46 15.40
C GLU A 19 11.89 1.27 15.61
N GLY A 20 10.57 1.52 15.73
CA GLY A 20 9.58 0.45 15.82
C GLY A 20 9.51 -0.43 14.57
N LEU A 21 9.56 0.16 13.38
CA LEU A 21 9.62 -0.59 12.13
C LEU A 21 10.91 -1.39 12.00
N GLY A 22 12.05 -0.83 12.45
CA GLY A 22 13.32 -1.56 12.50
C GLY A 22 13.26 -2.76 13.45
N MET A 23 12.63 -2.60 14.60
CA MET A 23 12.43 -3.71 15.56
C MET A 23 11.55 -4.82 14.99
N VAL A 24 10.45 -4.46 14.30
CA VAL A 24 9.61 -5.45 13.61
C VAL A 24 10.40 -6.20 12.54
N GLY A 25 11.19 -5.51 11.73
CA GLY A 25 12.05 -6.14 10.72
C GLY A 25 13.06 -7.12 11.34
N LEU A 26 13.68 -6.74 12.47
CA LEU A 26 14.60 -7.59 13.20
C LEU A 26 13.90 -8.85 13.75
N ILE A 27 12.71 -8.69 14.34
CA ILE A 27 11.92 -9.83 14.84
C ILE A 27 11.57 -10.80 13.71
N LEU A 28 11.16 -10.31 12.55
CA LEU A 28 10.85 -11.14 11.39
C LEU A 28 12.09 -11.93 10.91
N LEU A 29 13.25 -11.27 10.83
CA LEU A 29 14.51 -11.89 10.46
C LEU A 29 14.93 -12.99 11.46
N LEU A 30 14.83 -12.70 12.77
CA LEU A 30 15.13 -13.68 13.81
C LEU A 30 14.15 -14.86 13.77
N SER A 31 12.86 -14.60 13.51
CA SER A 31 11.84 -15.63 13.36
C SER A 31 12.12 -16.54 12.16
N GLU A 32 12.55 -15.97 11.03
CA GLU A 32 12.95 -16.75 9.85
C GLU A 32 14.16 -17.64 10.16
N THR A 33 15.19 -17.07 10.81
CA THR A 33 16.38 -17.82 11.22
C THR A 33 16.01 -18.97 12.18
N LEU A 34 15.12 -18.69 13.13
CA LEU A 34 14.64 -19.70 14.07
C LEU A 34 13.85 -20.80 13.35
N LEU A 35 13.03 -20.43 12.37
CA LEU A 35 12.26 -21.39 11.55
C LEU A 35 13.20 -22.32 10.75
N PHE A 36 14.30 -21.80 10.20
CA PHE A 36 15.32 -22.62 9.53
C PHE A 36 15.89 -23.69 10.47
N ILE A 37 16.30 -23.27 11.69
CA ILE A 37 16.87 -24.18 12.70
C ILE A 37 15.82 -25.21 13.15
N LEU A 38 14.60 -24.78 13.45
CA LEU A 38 13.51 -25.65 13.88
C LEU A 38 13.12 -26.64 12.81
N SER A 39 13.01 -26.22 11.55
CA SER A 39 12.66 -27.13 10.43
C SER A 39 13.69 -28.23 10.27
N TRP A 40 14.98 -27.92 10.44
CA TRP A 40 16.05 -28.91 10.42
C TRP A 40 15.97 -29.87 11.60
N LEU A 41 15.79 -29.35 12.82
CA LEU A 41 15.70 -30.16 14.03
C LEU A 41 14.50 -31.14 13.99
N LEU A 42 13.31 -30.63 13.61
CA LEU A 42 12.09 -31.42 13.51
C LEU A 42 12.19 -32.47 12.39
N SER A 43 12.79 -32.12 11.26
CA SER A 43 13.05 -33.08 10.20
C SER A 43 14.04 -34.16 10.61
N ALA A 44 15.05 -33.85 11.45
CA ALA A 44 16.00 -34.80 12.00
C ALA A 44 15.34 -35.82 12.95
N THR A 45 14.30 -35.44 13.67
CA THR A 45 13.48 -36.30 14.53
C THR A 45 12.47 -37.19 13.76
N ARG A 46 12.47 -37.12 12.41
CA ARG A 46 11.56 -37.85 11.52
C ARG A 46 10.08 -37.62 11.84
N MET A 47 9.71 -36.44 12.26
CA MET A 47 8.28 -36.06 12.41
C MET A 47 7.62 -36.08 11.03
N GLU A 48 6.53 -36.87 10.89
CA GLU A 48 5.74 -36.92 9.65
C GLU A 48 5.15 -35.55 9.33
N GLY A 49 5.22 -35.16 8.05
CA GLY A 49 4.65 -33.89 7.56
C GLY A 49 5.54 -32.64 7.71
N VAL A 50 6.75 -32.76 8.26
CA VAL A 50 7.69 -31.64 8.41
C VAL A 50 8.79 -31.69 7.37
N ARG A 51 8.92 -30.64 6.55
CA ARG A 51 9.98 -30.47 5.54
C ARG A 51 11.09 -29.59 6.06
N SER A 52 12.34 -29.98 5.85
CA SER A 52 13.48 -29.13 6.22
C SER A 52 13.79 -28.10 5.16
N LEU A 53 13.91 -26.81 5.56
CA LEU A 53 14.39 -25.74 4.70
C LEU A 53 15.86 -25.87 4.30
N ILE A 54 16.66 -26.60 5.09
CA ILE A 54 18.10 -26.82 4.84
C ILE A 54 18.31 -28.03 3.93
N SER A 55 17.28 -28.83 3.64
CA SER A 55 17.37 -29.90 2.67
C SER A 55 17.65 -29.38 1.25
N SER A 56 18.11 -30.26 0.36
CA SER A 56 18.32 -29.93 -1.06
C SER A 56 17.04 -29.42 -1.74
N GLU A 57 15.89 -29.98 -1.34
CA GLU A 57 14.57 -29.53 -1.78
C GLU A 57 14.22 -28.15 -1.21
N GLY A 58 14.41 -27.94 0.09
CA GLY A 58 14.14 -26.67 0.77
C GLY A 58 14.97 -25.52 0.22
N ILE A 59 16.27 -25.73 0.01
CA ILE A 59 17.16 -24.72 -0.59
C ILE A 59 16.70 -24.35 -2.01
N ARG A 60 16.38 -25.36 -2.83
CA ARG A 60 15.89 -25.15 -4.19
C ARG A 60 14.56 -24.41 -4.20
N TRP A 61 13.65 -24.76 -3.30
CA TRP A 61 12.38 -24.08 -3.14
C TRP A 61 12.59 -22.62 -2.68
N PHE A 62 13.41 -22.40 -1.66
CA PHE A 62 13.65 -21.08 -1.10
C PHE A 62 14.15 -20.09 -2.17
N PHE A 63 15.17 -20.46 -2.96
CA PHE A 63 15.70 -19.57 -3.99
C PHE A 63 14.86 -19.56 -5.28
N GLY A 64 14.25 -20.66 -5.65
CA GLY A 64 13.47 -20.78 -6.89
C GLY A 64 12.10 -20.13 -6.83
N SER A 65 11.50 -20.03 -5.65
CA SER A 65 10.14 -19.53 -5.48
C SER A 65 10.04 -18.05 -5.09
N TRP A 66 11.15 -17.36 -4.92
CA TRP A 66 11.17 -15.94 -4.51
C TRP A 66 10.30 -15.05 -5.38
N GLN A 67 10.41 -15.18 -6.70
CA GLN A 67 9.62 -14.38 -7.64
C GLN A 67 8.11 -14.62 -7.46
N THR A 68 7.71 -15.86 -7.21
CA THR A 68 6.31 -16.24 -7.01
C THR A 68 5.74 -15.65 -5.72
N PHE A 69 6.52 -15.59 -4.65
CA PHE A 69 6.07 -15.02 -3.37
C PHE A 69 5.86 -13.51 -3.46
N PHE A 70 6.77 -12.83 -4.15
CA PHE A 70 6.69 -11.37 -4.30
C PHE A 70 5.68 -10.94 -5.37
N ALA A 71 5.35 -11.80 -6.33
CA ALA A 71 4.31 -11.55 -7.34
C ALA A 71 2.88 -11.60 -6.77
N SER A 72 2.72 -11.41 -5.46
CA SER A 72 1.41 -11.45 -4.81
C SER A 72 0.60 -10.16 -5.07
N PRO A 73 -0.73 -10.23 -5.18
CA PRO A 73 -1.57 -9.05 -5.35
C PRO A 73 -1.46 -8.07 -4.17
N LEU A 74 -1.07 -8.53 -3.00
CA LEU A 74 -0.89 -7.71 -1.79
C LEU A 74 0.24 -6.68 -1.95
N LEU A 75 1.35 -7.04 -2.60
CA LEU A 75 2.44 -6.10 -2.88
C LEU A 75 1.98 -4.97 -3.82
N VAL A 76 1.23 -5.33 -4.86
CA VAL A 76 0.68 -4.36 -5.81
C VAL A 76 -0.29 -3.41 -5.09
N TRP A 77 -1.16 -3.93 -4.24
CA TRP A 77 -2.08 -3.12 -3.44
C TRP A 77 -1.33 -2.17 -2.50
N LEU A 78 -0.30 -2.67 -1.82
CA LEU A 78 0.56 -1.84 -0.96
C LEU A 78 1.19 -0.69 -1.74
N LEU A 79 1.78 -0.97 -2.92
CA LEU A 79 2.41 0.04 -3.77
C LEU A 79 1.39 1.09 -4.23
N LEU A 80 0.21 0.66 -4.71
CA LEU A 80 -0.85 1.57 -5.15
C LEU A 80 -1.36 2.46 -4.01
N CYS A 81 -1.55 1.90 -2.82
CA CYS A 81 -1.93 2.68 -1.63
C CYS A 81 -0.85 3.71 -1.26
N LEU A 82 0.43 3.35 -1.33
CA LEU A 82 1.53 4.26 -1.06
C LEU A 82 1.59 5.40 -2.09
N ILE A 83 1.41 5.11 -3.37
CA ILE A 83 1.34 6.11 -4.44
C ILE A 83 0.19 7.07 -4.18
N ALA A 84 -1.02 6.55 -3.96
CA ALA A 84 -2.20 7.35 -3.68
C ALA A 84 -2.01 8.25 -2.44
N TRP A 85 -1.42 7.70 -1.38
CA TRP A 85 -1.08 8.46 -0.18
C TRP A 85 -0.06 9.57 -0.41
N GLY A 86 0.97 9.30 -1.23
CA GLY A 86 1.98 10.28 -1.63
C GLY A 86 1.35 11.47 -2.35
N CYS A 87 0.52 11.20 -3.36
CA CYS A 87 -0.24 12.20 -4.09
C CYS A 87 -1.15 13.03 -3.18
N LEU A 88 -1.92 12.38 -2.32
CA LEU A 88 -2.84 13.02 -1.40
C LEU A 88 -2.11 14.00 -0.45
N ARG A 89 -0.94 13.61 0.03
CA ARG A 89 -0.13 14.46 0.91
C ARG A 89 0.52 15.63 0.18
N LYS A 90 1.11 15.38 -0.99
CA LYS A 90 1.87 16.40 -1.71
C LYS A 90 0.97 17.44 -2.37
N SER A 91 -0.19 17.02 -2.90
CA SER A 91 -1.21 17.93 -3.41
C SER A 91 -1.78 18.86 -2.33
N GLY A 92 -1.68 18.45 -1.05
CA GLY A 92 -2.24 19.18 0.09
C GLY A 92 -3.73 18.99 0.30
N LEU A 93 -4.34 18.08 -0.45
CA LEU A 93 -5.77 17.74 -0.31
C LEU A 93 -6.08 17.16 1.08
N ILE A 94 -5.10 16.53 1.72
CA ILE A 94 -5.24 15.99 3.09
C ILE A 94 -5.62 17.07 4.13
N ARG A 95 -5.31 18.34 3.87
CA ARG A 95 -5.67 19.46 4.77
C ARG A 95 -7.17 19.66 4.87
N PHE A 96 -7.94 19.27 3.84
CA PHE A 96 -9.41 19.31 3.86
C PHE A 96 -10.00 18.23 4.76
N PHE A 97 -9.32 17.10 4.90
CA PHE A 97 -9.73 16.01 5.78
C PHE A 97 -9.26 16.19 7.22
N THR A 98 -8.22 17.02 7.45
CA THR A 98 -7.71 17.31 8.80
C THR A 98 -8.31 18.64 9.24
N PHE A 99 -9.44 18.60 9.93
CA PHE A 99 -10.17 19.65 10.65
C PHE A 99 -9.48 21.04 10.71
N SER A 100 -9.23 21.66 9.59
CA SER A 100 -8.81 23.05 9.53
C SER A 100 -10.07 23.89 9.25
N PRO A 101 -10.36 24.97 10.01
CA PRO A 101 -11.56 25.75 9.81
C PRO A 101 -11.62 26.26 8.36
N PHE A 102 -12.75 26.09 7.72
CA PHE A 102 -13.05 26.45 6.31
C PHE A 102 -12.64 27.88 5.92
N HIS A 103 -12.35 28.72 6.89
CA HIS A 103 -12.01 30.13 6.72
C HIS A 103 -10.57 30.38 6.20
N SER A 104 -9.70 29.38 6.22
CA SER A 104 -8.28 29.56 5.82
C SER A 104 -7.98 29.19 4.36
N PHE A 105 -9.00 28.80 3.58
CA PHE A 105 -8.80 28.37 2.19
C PHE A 105 -8.84 29.55 1.22
N THR A 106 -7.79 29.64 0.40
CA THR A 106 -7.67 30.63 -0.66
C THR A 106 -8.74 30.37 -1.74
N PHE A 107 -9.13 31.40 -2.49
CA PHE A 107 -10.06 31.25 -3.62
C PHE A 107 -9.62 30.13 -4.59
N ARG A 108 -8.31 30.06 -4.86
CA ARG A 108 -7.72 28.97 -5.70
C ARG A 108 -7.95 27.59 -5.13
N ASP A 109 -7.86 27.41 -3.82
CA ASP A 109 -8.08 26.09 -3.18
C ASP A 109 -9.55 25.66 -3.33
N ARG A 110 -10.49 26.60 -3.23
CA ARG A 110 -11.93 26.31 -3.43
C ARG A 110 -12.24 25.97 -4.89
N LEU A 111 -11.63 26.69 -5.83
CA LEU A 111 -11.74 26.37 -7.26
C LEU A 111 -11.15 25.02 -7.57
N ALA A 112 -9.96 24.73 -7.06
CA ALA A 112 -9.28 23.46 -7.21
C ALA A 112 -10.13 22.28 -6.70
N LEU A 113 -10.78 22.47 -5.53
CA LEU A 113 -11.69 21.45 -4.98
C LEU A 113 -12.89 21.20 -5.90
N ARG A 114 -13.53 22.26 -6.43
CA ARG A 114 -14.66 22.11 -7.34
C ARG A 114 -14.27 21.37 -8.62
N VAL A 115 -13.15 21.75 -9.23
CA VAL A 115 -12.65 21.11 -10.44
C VAL A 115 -12.29 19.64 -10.18
N SER A 116 -11.59 19.35 -9.09
CA SER A 116 -11.24 17.97 -8.75
C SER A 116 -12.47 17.10 -8.46
N LEU A 117 -13.52 17.70 -7.86
CA LEU A 117 -14.79 17.00 -7.63
C LEU A 117 -15.53 16.69 -8.95
N VAL A 118 -15.49 17.63 -9.92
CA VAL A 118 -16.05 17.38 -11.27
C VAL A 118 -15.32 16.19 -11.93
N PHE A 119 -13.98 16.14 -11.87
CA PHE A 119 -13.21 15.02 -12.40
C PHE A 119 -13.52 13.72 -11.67
N LEU A 120 -13.74 13.75 -10.36
CA LEU A 120 -14.18 12.59 -9.60
C LEU A 120 -15.54 12.09 -10.08
N VAL A 121 -16.51 13.00 -10.28
CA VAL A 121 -17.85 12.62 -10.77
C VAL A 121 -17.76 12.01 -12.17
N ILE A 122 -16.98 12.61 -13.08
CA ILE A 122 -16.76 12.05 -14.42
C ILE A 122 -16.14 10.64 -14.31
N TYR A 123 -15.14 10.47 -13.46
CA TYR A 123 -14.52 9.18 -13.20
C TYR A 123 -15.53 8.14 -12.70
N LEU A 124 -16.37 8.50 -11.74
CA LEU A 124 -17.42 7.63 -11.19
C LEU A 124 -18.48 7.27 -12.24
N ILE A 125 -18.85 8.22 -13.11
CA ILE A 125 -19.78 7.96 -14.22
C ILE A 125 -19.17 6.96 -15.21
N ILE A 126 -17.92 7.14 -15.60
CA ILE A 126 -17.22 6.19 -16.49
C ILE A 126 -17.17 4.80 -15.83
N LEU A 127 -16.88 4.75 -14.54
CA LEU A 127 -16.80 3.50 -13.78
C LEU A 127 -18.19 2.83 -13.70
N ALA A 128 -19.24 3.60 -13.46
CA ALA A 128 -20.62 3.11 -13.46
C ALA A 128 -21.04 2.57 -14.83
N LEU A 129 -20.67 3.25 -15.92
CA LEU A 129 -20.92 2.76 -17.28
C LEU A 129 -20.18 1.44 -17.56
N LEU A 130 -18.96 1.27 -17.04
CA LEU A 130 -18.17 0.05 -17.23
C LEU A 130 -18.65 -1.12 -16.34
N THR A 131 -19.43 -0.84 -15.27
CA THR A 131 -19.85 -1.87 -14.29
C THR A 131 -21.33 -2.15 -14.29
N LEU A 132 -22.19 -1.16 -14.62
CA LEU A 132 -23.65 -1.26 -14.44
C LEU A 132 -24.42 -1.46 -15.76
N THR A 133 -23.78 -1.28 -16.92
CA THR A 133 -24.48 -1.50 -18.19
C THR A 133 -24.72 -2.98 -18.45
N PRO A 134 -25.83 -3.37 -19.10
CA PRO A 134 -26.04 -4.73 -19.57
C PRO A 134 -24.88 -5.08 -20.54
N HIS A 135 -24.17 -6.17 -20.29
CA HIS A 135 -22.92 -6.59 -20.95
C HIS A 135 -21.68 -5.76 -20.56
N ALA A 136 -21.63 -5.23 -19.35
CA ALA A 136 -20.50 -4.45 -18.84
C ALA A 136 -19.21 -5.28 -18.86
N ILE A 137 -18.15 -4.66 -19.37
CA ILE A 137 -16.82 -5.30 -19.62
C ILE A 137 -16.19 -5.78 -18.30
N LEU A 138 -16.50 -5.14 -17.17
CA LEU A 138 -15.93 -5.45 -15.85
C LEU A 138 -16.73 -6.48 -15.05
N LEU A 139 -17.93 -6.86 -15.50
CA LEU A 139 -18.73 -7.91 -14.90
C LEU A 139 -18.19 -9.31 -15.22
N SER A 140 -18.52 -10.27 -14.38
CA SER A 140 -18.31 -11.70 -14.67
C SER A 140 -19.16 -12.14 -15.87
N ALA A 141 -18.74 -13.20 -16.57
CA ALA A 141 -19.54 -13.83 -17.62
C ALA A 141 -20.93 -14.27 -17.14
N THR A 142 -21.13 -14.45 -15.83
CA THR A 142 -22.41 -14.79 -15.19
C THR A 142 -23.22 -13.57 -14.73
N GLY A 143 -22.76 -12.34 -15.01
CA GLY A 143 -23.44 -11.09 -14.62
C GLY A 143 -23.28 -10.72 -13.14
N HIS A 144 -22.48 -11.46 -12.36
CA HIS A 144 -22.28 -11.18 -10.94
C HIS A 144 -21.09 -10.21 -10.70
N LEU A 145 -21.25 -9.32 -9.70
CA LEU A 145 -20.20 -8.41 -9.23
C LEU A 145 -19.07 -9.13 -8.47
N PHE A 146 -19.34 -10.29 -7.89
CA PHE A 146 -18.40 -11.14 -7.18
C PHE A 146 -18.55 -12.62 -7.59
N PRO A 147 -17.46 -13.33 -7.96
CA PRO A 147 -16.14 -12.83 -8.29
C PRO A 147 -16.09 -12.24 -9.72
N SER A 148 -15.52 -11.06 -9.88
CA SER A 148 -15.43 -10.38 -11.18
C SER A 148 -14.07 -9.69 -11.36
N ALA A 149 -13.79 -9.22 -12.60
CA ALA A 149 -12.61 -8.39 -12.87
C ALA A 149 -12.63 -7.11 -12.01
N PHE A 150 -13.81 -6.52 -11.79
CA PHE A 150 -13.99 -5.35 -10.94
C PHE A 150 -13.57 -5.61 -9.50
N SER A 151 -14.00 -6.73 -8.89
CA SER A 151 -13.66 -7.04 -7.50
C SER A 151 -12.16 -7.24 -7.28
N ARG A 152 -11.44 -7.78 -8.29
CA ARG A 152 -9.99 -7.94 -8.24
C ARG A 152 -9.24 -6.62 -8.41
N SER A 153 -9.82 -5.68 -9.18
CA SER A 153 -9.22 -4.37 -9.45
C SER A 153 -9.66 -3.26 -8.49
N LEU A 154 -10.52 -3.56 -7.51
CA LEU A 154 -11.13 -2.56 -6.62
C LEU A 154 -10.10 -1.62 -5.98
N VAL A 155 -9.01 -2.16 -5.44
CA VAL A 155 -7.95 -1.35 -4.83
C VAL A 155 -7.27 -0.46 -5.86
N SER A 156 -7.02 -0.98 -7.06
CA SER A 156 -6.40 -0.22 -8.16
C SER A 156 -7.30 0.93 -8.62
N VAL A 157 -8.60 0.66 -8.75
CA VAL A 157 -9.62 1.65 -9.11
C VAL A 157 -9.68 2.77 -8.08
N ILE A 158 -9.77 2.43 -6.80
CA ILE A 158 -9.80 3.44 -5.72
C ILE A 158 -8.50 4.24 -5.70
N ALA A 159 -7.34 3.59 -5.76
CA ALA A 159 -6.05 4.27 -5.75
C ALA A 159 -5.89 5.22 -6.93
N PHE A 160 -6.32 4.82 -8.14
CA PHE A 160 -6.30 5.66 -9.32
C PHE A 160 -7.22 6.88 -9.16
N GLY A 161 -8.45 6.70 -8.66
CA GLY A 161 -9.36 7.80 -8.38
C GLY A 161 -8.80 8.82 -7.39
N VAL A 162 -8.16 8.34 -6.31
CA VAL A 162 -7.48 9.20 -5.35
C VAL A 162 -6.31 9.96 -5.99
N CYS A 163 -5.51 9.31 -6.83
CA CYS A 163 -4.43 9.96 -7.57
C CYS A 163 -4.97 11.03 -8.53
N LEU A 164 -6.01 10.70 -9.30
CA LEU A 164 -6.65 11.62 -10.24
C LEU A 164 -7.10 12.91 -9.53
N VAL A 165 -7.88 12.77 -8.47
CA VAL A 165 -8.40 13.90 -7.68
C VAL A 165 -7.26 14.70 -7.05
N SER A 166 -6.26 14.02 -6.51
CA SER A 166 -5.12 14.67 -5.85
C SER A 166 -4.25 15.45 -6.83
N VAL A 167 -3.94 14.87 -7.99
CA VAL A 167 -3.14 15.54 -9.03
C VAL A 167 -3.90 16.74 -9.60
N THR A 168 -5.18 16.56 -9.96
CA THR A 168 -6.02 17.66 -10.46
C THR A 168 -6.11 18.81 -9.46
N PHE A 169 -6.33 18.49 -8.19
CA PHE A 169 -6.33 19.48 -7.12
C PHE A 169 -4.97 20.19 -7.01
N GLY A 170 -3.87 19.46 -7.05
CA GLY A 170 -2.51 19.99 -6.97
C GLY A 170 -2.18 20.94 -8.12
N LEU A 171 -2.61 20.61 -9.35
CA LEU A 171 -2.42 21.44 -10.54
C LEU A 171 -3.23 22.73 -10.46
N VAL A 172 -4.52 22.65 -10.18
CA VAL A 172 -5.42 23.84 -10.16
C VAL A 172 -5.08 24.76 -8.98
N SER A 173 -4.70 24.20 -7.83
CA SER A 173 -4.24 25.00 -6.69
C SER A 173 -2.86 25.63 -6.89
N GLY A 174 -2.12 25.22 -7.94
CA GLY A 174 -0.77 25.73 -8.26
C GLY A 174 0.33 25.17 -7.34
N ARG A 175 0.06 24.08 -6.63
CA ARG A 175 1.05 23.36 -5.80
C ARG A 175 1.92 22.42 -6.62
N LEU A 176 1.36 21.85 -7.68
CA LEU A 176 2.07 21.08 -8.68
C LEU A 176 2.16 21.96 -9.93
N ARG A 177 3.36 22.33 -10.34
CA ARG A 177 3.57 23.28 -11.44
C ARG A 177 4.23 22.65 -12.65
N SER A 178 4.89 21.52 -12.46
CA SER A 178 5.65 20.83 -13.49
C SER A 178 5.30 19.33 -13.50
N LEU A 179 5.62 18.66 -14.59
CA LEU A 179 5.53 17.18 -14.67
C LEU A 179 6.45 16.51 -13.65
N ALA A 180 7.59 17.15 -13.34
CA ALA A 180 8.50 16.67 -12.32
C ALA A 180 7.85 16.71 -10.92
N ASP A 181 7.06 17.73 -10.62
CA ASP A 181 6.32 17.82 -9.34
C ASP A 181 5.27 16.72 -9.23
N ILE A 182 4.61 16.36 -10.35
CA ILE A 182 3.64 15.27 -10.38
C ILE A 182 4.34 13.94 -10.11
N LEU A 183 5.46 13.68 -10.82
CA LEU A 183 6.23 12.45 -10.62
C LEU A 183 6.75 12.35 -9.18
N ASP A 184 7.24 13.46 -8.62
CA ASP A 184 7.69 13.52 -7.23
C ASP A 184 6.51 13.32 -6.24
N ALA A 185 5.31 13.77 -6.57
CA ALA A 185 4.14 13.48 -5.75
C ALA A 185 3.77 11.99 -5.74
N LEU A 186 3.85 11.32 -6.90
CA LEU A 186 3.60 9.87 -7.04
C LEU A 186 4.67 9.05 -6.32
N SER A 187 5.95 9.41 -6.48
CA SER A 187 7.08 8.67 -5.88
C SER A 187 7.25 8.92 -4.38
N ASN A 188 6.83 10.09 -3.88
CA ASN A 188 6.98 10.46 -2.47
C ASN A 188 6.33 9.47 -1.50
N GLY A 189 5.22 8.86 -1.90
CA GLY A 189 4.55 7.84 -1.10
C GLY A 189 5.40 6.59 -0.95
N ILE A 190 5.97 6.09 -2.03
CA ILE A 190 6.86 4.93 -2.03
C ILE A 190 8.12 5.23 -1.21
N ALA A 191 8.75 6.39 -1.43
CA ALA A 191 9.96 6.78 -0.70
C ALA A 191 9.73 6.82 0.83
N ARG A 192 8.57 7.30 1.26
CA ARG A 192 8.20 7.32 2.69
C ARG A 192 7.77 5.97 3.23
N GLY A 193 7.17 5.15 2.38
CA GLY A 193 6.68 3.83 2.69
C GLY A 193 7.68 2.70 2.43
N ALA A 194 8.91 3.01 2.02
CA ALA A 194 9.93 2.01 1.69
C ALA A 194 10.16 0.99 2.81
N SER A 195 10.17 1.44 4.06
CA SER A 195 10.29 0.55 5.23
C SER A 195 9.12 -0.45 5.34
N LEU A 196 7.90 -0.05 4.95
CA LEU A 196 6.75 -0.96 4.95
C LEU A 196 6.87 -2.02 3.86
N ILE A 197 7.42 -1.65 2.70
CA ILE A 197 7.69 -2.60 1.62
C ILE A 197 8.70 -3.65 2.08
N VAL A 198 9.78 -3.22 2.75
CA VAL A 198 10.81 -4.14 3.28
C VAL A 198 10.21 -5.09 4.32
N ILE A 199 9.41 -4.57 5.26
CA ILE A 199 8.74 -5.41 6.26
C ILE A 199 7.79 -6.40 5.58
N TYR A 200 7.05 -5.97 4.56
CA TYR A 200 6.19 -6.85 3.80
C TYR A 200 6.97 -8.00 3.15
N LEU A 201 8.14 -7.71 2.56
CA LEU A 201 8.98 -8.74 1.94
C LEU A 201 9.45 -9.78 2.95
N PHE A 202 9.86 -9.38 4.15
CA PHE A 202 10.22 -10.31 5.21
C PHE A 202 9.01 -11.09 5.75
N ALA A 203 7.88 -10.44 5.88
CA ALA A 203 6.67 -11.08 6.39
C ALA A 203 6.13 -12.15 5.43
N ILE A 204 6.09 -11.86 4.12
CA ILE A 204 5.62 -12.84 3.13
C ILE A 204 6.59 -14.01 3.03
N GLN A 205 7.91 -13.73 3.10
CA GLN A 205 8.92 -14.77 3.09
C GLN A 205 8.74 -15.73 4.29
N LEU A 206 8.61 -15.18 5.50
CA LEU A 206 8.38 -15.96 6.70
C LEU A 206 7.08 -16.79 6.61
N PHE A 207 6.01 -16.21 6.09
CA PHE A 207 4.73 -16.88 5.93
C PHE A 207 4.83 -18.08 4.97
N GLU A 208 5.45 -17.89 3.82
CA GLU A 208 5.62 -18.96 2.83
C GLU A 208 6.62 -20.02 3.31
N SER A 209 7.69 -19.63 4.01
CA SER A 209 8.62 -20.58 4.66
C SER A 209 7.90 -21.45 5.69
N PHE A 210 7.03 -20.85 6.51
CA PHE A 210 6.21 -21.58 7.47
C PHE A 210 5.27 -22.56 6.77
N ARG A 211 4.63 -22.12 5.69
CA ARG A 211 3.75 -22.95 4.88
C ARG A 211 4.50 -24.11 4.20
N PHE A 212 5.74 -23.90 3.76
CA PHE A 212 6.57 -24.96 3.20
C PHE A 212 6.95 -26.02 4.22
N VAL A 213 7.27 -25.60 5.45
CA VAL A 213 7.72 -26.49 6.52
C VAL A 213 6.58 -27.39 7.03
N PHE A 214 5.37 -26.83 7.18
CA PHE A 214 4.24 -27.48 7.86
C PHE A 214 3.04 -27.80 6.95
N GLY A 215 3.04 -27.38 5.70
CA GLY A 215 1.96 -27.60 4.72
C GLY A 215 2.34 -28.61 3.70
#